data_8ceb2c48bbed77b75423b078fe6d9895
#
_entry.id   8ceb2c48bbed77b75423b078fe6d9895
#
_cell.length_a   1.000
_cell.length_b   1.000
_cell.length_c   1.000
_cell.angle_alpha   90.00
_cell.angle_beta   90.00
_cell.angle_gamma   90.00
#
_symmetry.space_group_name_H-M   'P 1'
#
loop_
_entity.id
_entity.type
_entity.pdbx_description
1 polymer ?
#
loop_
_entity_poly.entity_id
_entity_poly.type
_entity_poly.pdbx_seq_one_letter_code
_entity_poly.pdbx_strand_id
1 'polypeptide(L)'
;MFQQCEQGFEEDVRFIIAQCKDKTKGRQTAMFSATWPAAIQKIALEYMVDPIRVYVGFEAIVGSNGENAVDDSLSANKRVTQTVEVLDDHAREGRLRSLLNKYCKKNSKKSPFRILIFALYKKEAARLENTLSRGGWSGSVGSIHGDKTQDARTHALSSFKDGSCPLLVATDVAARGLDIPNVEVVINYTFPLTIEDYVHRIGRTGRAGKTGLSYTFFQPSDKSHAGELQQVIKQAGQEVPEELMKFGSTIKKKEHKLYGNFGPKGGPMKKAVKIKFDTDSE
;
A
#
# COMPACT_ATOMS: atom_id res chain seq x y z
N MET A 1 -0.70 -9.48 -9.22
CA MET A 1 -0.57 -9.70 -10.67
C MET A 1 -0.98 -8.48 -11.49
N PHE A 2 -2.13 -7.84 -11.26
CA PHE A 2 -2.60 -6.72 -12.09
C PHE A 2 -1.94 -5.36 -11.82
N GLN A 3 -1.42 -5.11 -10.61
CA GLN A 3 -0.54 -3.97 -10.35
C GLN A 3 0.78 -4.03 -11.13
N GLN A 4 1.16 -5.24 -11.56
CA GLN A 4 2.31 -5.47 -12.44
C GLN A 4 2.00 -5.06 -13.89
N CYS A 5 0.73 -5.05 -14.32
CA CYS A 5 0.36 -4.58 -15.67
C CYS A 5 0.71 -3.10 -15.89
N GLU A 6 0.57 -2.25 -14.86
CA GLU A 6 1.01 -0.85 -14.94
C GLU A 6 2.53 -0.70 -15.04
N GLN A 7 3.29 -1.78 -14.78
CA GLN A 7 4.75 -1.82 -14.79
C GLN A 7 5.36 -2.61 -15.97
N GLY A 8 4.58 -2.88 -17.03
CA GLY A 8 5.08 -3.55 -18.22
C GLY A 8 4.80 -5.05 -18.31
N PHE A 9 4.07 -5.64 -17.35
CA PHE A 9 3.68 -7.06 -17.41
C PHE A 9 2.34 -7.30 -18.11
N GLU A 10 1.74 -6.29 -18.73
CA GLU A 10 0.45 -6.43 -19.39
C GLU A 10 0.52 -7.45 -20.53
N GLU A 11 1.59 -7.42 -21.32
CA GLU A 11 1.80 -8.36 -22.44
C GLU A 11 1.93 -9.79 -21.95
N ASP A 12 2.70 -10.01 -20.85
CA ASP A 12 2.85 -11.34 -20.25
C ASP A 12 1.53 -11.90 -19.72
N VAL A 13 0.72 -11.04 -19.07
CA VAL A 13 -0.60 -11.42 -18.58
C VAL A 13 -1.53 -11.76 -19.74
N ARG A 14 -1.54 -10.97 -20.80
CA ARG A 14 -2.32 -11.24 -22.02
C ARG A 14 -1.90 -12.56 -22.65
N PHE A 15 -0.60 -12.80 -22.77
CA PHE A 15 -0.06 -14.05 -23.31
C PHE A 15 -0.52 -15.25 -22.49
N ILE A 16 -0.38 -15.21 -21.15
CA ILE A 16 -0.79 -16.30 -20.28
C ILE A 16 -2.28 -16.56 -20.37
N ILE A 17 -3.12 -15.51 -20.38
CA ILE A 17 -4.58 -15.66 -20.46
C ILE A 17 -5.01 -16.20 -21.82
N ALA A 18 -4.30 -15.88 -22.89
CA ALA A 18 -4.57 -16.40 -24.22
C ALA A 18 -4.33 -17.93 -24.34
N GLN A 19 -3.47 -18.50 -23.48
CA GLN A 19 -3.27 -19.95 -23.41
C GLN A 19 -4.38 -20.66 -22.61
N CYS A 20 -5.22 -19.91 -21.90
CA CYS A 20 -6.30 -20.50 -21.13
C CYS A 20 -7.55 -20.69 -21.99
N LYS A 21 -8.47 -21.54 -21.53
CA LYS A 21 -9.78 -21.70 -22.16
C LYS A 21 -10.48 -20.36 -22.29
N ASP A 22 -11.13 -20.11 -23.43
CA ASP A 22 -11.84 -18.87 -23.67
C ASP A 22 -12.90 -18.59 -22.58
N LYS A 23 -13.07 -17.32 -22.23
CA LYS A 23 -14.00 -16.88 -21.19
C LYS A 23 -15.46 -17.24 -21.49
N THR A 24 -15.84 -17.27 -22.77
CA THR A 24 -17.20 -17.67 -23.22
C THR A 24 -17.42 -19.17 -23.17
N LYS A 25 -16.34 -19.97 -23.05
CA LYS A 25 -16.37 -21.44 -22.99
C LYS A 25 -16.30 -22.00 -21.55
N GLY A 26 -16.78 -21.22 -20.56
CA GLY A 26 -16.92 -21.66 -19.18
C GLY A 26 -15.66 -21.48 -18.29
N ARG A 27 -14.70 -20.61 -18.69
CA ARG A 27 -13.63 -20.20 -17.78
C ARG A 27 -14.22 -19.28 -16.71
N GLN A 28 -14.02 -19.62 -15.45
CA GLN A 28 -14.28 -18.73 -14.34
C GLN A 28 -13.03 -17.94 -13.99
N THR A 29 -13.17 -16.63 -13.85
CA THR A 29 -12.06 -15.73 -13.49
C THR A 29 -12.47 -14.96 -12.25
N ALA A 30 -11.68 -15.07 -11.17
CA ALA A 30 -11.81 -14.27 -9.97
C ALA A 30 -10.65 -13.26 -9.89
N MET A 31 -10.97 -12.02 -9.58
CA MET A 31 -9.99 -10.94 -9.45
C MET A 31 -10.08 -10.34 -8.05
N PHE A 32 -8.94 -10.27 -7.38
CA PHE A 32 -8.83 -9.68 -6.05
C PHE A 32 -7.91 -8.47 -6.12
N SER A 33 -8.37 -7.32 -5.63
CA SER A 33 -7.57 -6.10 -5.59
C SER A 33 -7.95 -5.27 -4.36
N ALA A 34 -6.95 -4.63 -3.75
CA ALA A 34 -7.17 -3.66 -2.69
C ALA A 34 -7.53 -2.26 -3.24
N THR A 35 -7.25 -2.01 -4.52
CA THR A 35 -7.50 -0.74 -5.21
C THR A 35 -8.25 -1.02 -6.51
N TRP A 36 -9.11 -0.09 -6.94
CA TRP A 36 -9.95 -0.29 -8.13
C TRP A 36 -9.92 0.90 -9.10
N PRO A 37 -8.72 1.33 -9.57
CA PRO A 37 -8.59 2.42 -10.53
C PRO A 37 -9.20 2.04 -11.89
N ALA A 38 -9.52 3.05 -12.71
CA ALA A 38 -10.17 2.85 -14.00
C ALA A 38 -9.42 1.90 -14.96
N ALA A 39 -8.08 1.88 -14.89
CA ALA A 39 -7.26 0.95 -15.67
C ALA A 39 -7.54 -0.52 -15.29
N ILE A 40 -7.64 -0.80 -14.00
CA ILE A 40 -7.95 -2.14 -13.48
C ILE A 40 -9.38 -2.56 -13.82
N GLN A 41 -10.34 -1.63 -13.76
CA GLN A 41 -11.72 -1.88 -14.18
C GLN A 41 -11.79 -2.33 -15.65
N LYS A 42 -11.04 -1.66 -16.53
CA LYS A 42 -10.97 -2.00 -17.95
C LYS A 42 -10.43 -3.42 -18.18
N ILE A 43 -9.33 -3.76 -17.50
CA ILE A 43 -8.74 -5.10 -17.56
C ILE A 43 -9.73 -6.16 -17.04
N ALA A 44 -10.44 -5.88 -15.96
CA ALA A 44 -11.46 -6.78 -15.42
C ALA A 44 -12.57 -7.08 -16.44
N LEU A 45 -13.09 -6.05 -17.11
CA LEU A 45 -14.12 -6.20 -18.15
C LEU A 45 -13.61 -6.95 -19.38
N GLU A 46 -12.32 -6.84 -19.69
CA GLU A 46 -11.72 -7.56 -20.82
C GLU A 46 -11.65 -9.08 -20.55
N TYR A 47 -11.31 -9.47 -19.32
CA TYR A 47 -11.04 -10.88 -18.98
C TYR A 47 -12.19 -11.62 -18.32
N MET A 48 -13.21 -10.92 -17.84
CA MET A 48 -14.38 -11.51 -17.18
C MET A 48 -15.64 -11.31 -18.03
N VAL A 49 -16.63 -12.19 -17.85
CA VAL A 49 -17.96 -12.09 -18.44
C VAL A 49 -18.94 -11.76 -17.32
N ASP A 50 -19.68 -10.68 -17.46
CA ASP A 50 -20.69 -10.19 -16.50
C ASP A 50 -20.22 -10.28 -15.02
N PRO A 51 -19.10 -9.60 -14.66
CA PRO A 51 -18.50 -9.78 -13.36
C PRO A 51 -19.36 -9.21 -12.23
N ILE A 52 -19.48 -9.97 -11.15
CA ILE A 52 -20.06 -9.49 -9.90
C ILE A 52 -18.95 -8.85 -9.07
N ARG A 53 -19.18 -7.63 -8.60
CA ARG A 53 -18.25 -6.90 -7.75
C ARG A 53 -18.65 -7.09 -6.28
N VAL A 54 -17.71 -7.62 -5.50
CA VAL A 54 -17.90 -7.85 -4.05
C VAL A 54 -16.93 -6.97 -3.28
N TYR A 55 -17.45 -6.19 -2.36
CA TYR A 55 -16.67 -5.37 -1.43
C TYR A 55 -16.59 -6.06 -0.08
N VAL A 56 -15.38 -6.23 0.44
CA VAL A 56 -15.13 -6.85 1.74
C VAL A 56 -14.62 -5.78 2.71
N GLY A 57 -15.33 -5.60 3.83
CA GLY A 57 -14.90 -4.67 4.89
C GLY A 57 -15.29 -3.20 4.67
N PHE A 58 -16.14 -2.90 3.71
CA PHE A 58 -16.71 -1.57 3.52
C PHE A 58 -18.06 -1.45 4.22
N GLU A 59 -18.24 -0.37 4.98
CA GLU A 59 -19.57 0.06 5.39
C GLU A 59 -20.23 0.76 4.20
N ALA A 60 -21.44 0.33 3.84
CA ALA A 60 -22.20 0.99 2.79
C ALA A 60 -22.52 2.43 3.23
N ILE A 61 -22.00 3.42 2.52
CA ILE A 61 -22.40 4.81 2.71
C ILE A 61 -23.78 4.94 2.03
N VAL A 62 -24.82 5.15 2.84
CA VAL A 62 -26.14 5.49 2.31
C VAL A 62 -26.04 6.91 1.79
N GLY A 63 -26.00 7.09 0.48
CA GLY A 63 -26.08 8.41 -0.15
C GLY A 63 -27.40 9.08 0.20
N SER A 64 -27.44 10.43 0.18
CA SER A 64 -28.63 11.25 0.45
C SER A 64 -29.85 10.90 -0.40
N ASN A 65 -29.69 10.12 -1.46
CA ASN A 65 -30.73 9.66 -2.38
C ASN A 65 -31.15 8.19 -2.15
N GLY A 66 -30.78 7.56 -1.01
CA GLY A 66 -31.12 6.17 -0.72
C GLY A 66 -30.37 5.15 -1.59
N GLU A 67 -29.45 5.58 -2.45
CA GLU A 67 -28.61 4.69 -3.23
C GLU A 67 -27.34 4.32 -2.42
N ASN A 68 -27.05 3.02 -2.31
CA ASN A 68 -25.80 2.56 -1.72
C ASN A 68 -24.63 2.93 -2.68
N ALA A 69 -24.09 4.12 -2.52
CA ALA A 69 -22.88 4.53 -3.21
C ALA A 69 -21.70 3.92 -2.47
N VAL A 70 -21.02 2.98 -3.10
CA VAL A 70 -19.72 2.54 -2.62
C VAL A 70 -18.72 3.58 -3.13
N ASP A 71 -18.10 4.28 -2.21
CA ASP A 71 -17.01 5.19 -2.55
C ASP A 71 -15.82 4.37 -3.07
N ASP A 72 -15.60 4.42 -4.39
CA ASP A 72 -14.49 3.76 -5.09
C ASP A 72 -13.13 4.42 -4.78
N SER A 73 -13.12 5.42 -3.89
CA SER A 73 -11.90 6.10 -3.50
C SER A 73 -11.03 5.19 -2.63
N LEU A 74 -9.73 5.40 -2.76
CA LEU A 74 -8.70 4.71 -1.97
C LEU A 74 -8.93 4.98 -0.48
N SER A 75 -9.27 3.94 0.27
CA SER A 75 -9.46 4.02 1.71
C SER A 75 -8.35 3.28 2.45
N ALA A 76 -7.77 3.95 3.43
CA ALA A 76 -6.83 3.34 4.37
C ALA A 76 -7.60 2.54 5.44
N ASN A 77 -6.97 1.47 5.93
CA ASN A 77 -7.51 0.68 7.03
C ASN A 77 -7.66 1.56 8.30
N LYS A 78 -8.87 1.72 8.81
CA LYS A 78 -9.20 2.52 10.00
C LYS A 78 -8.44 2.08 11.28
N ARG A 79 -7.91 0.85 11.30
CA ARG A 79 -7.08 0.32 12.42
C ARG A 79 -5.64 0.77 12.37
N VAL A 80 -5.22 1.47 11.33
CA VAL A 80 -3.87 2.04 11.19
C VAL A 80 -3.92 3.50 11.61
N THR A 81 -3.26 3.83 12.71
CA THR A 81 -3.06 5.24 13.10
C THR A 81 -2.01 5.85 12.19
N GLN A 82 -2.39 6.86 11.44
CA GLN A 82 -1.54 7.54 10.46
C GLN A 82 -1.01 8.85 11.06
N THR A 83 0.30 8.96 11.19
CA THR A 83 0.99 10.20 11.59
C THR A 83 1.78 10.70 10.39
N VAL A 84 1.39 11.83 9.83
CA VAL A 84 2.12 12.49 8.73
C VAL A 84 2.83 13.71 9.29
N GLU A 85 4.13 13.79 9.05
CA GLU A 85 4.99 14.88 9.51
C GLU A 85 5.63 15.55 8.30
N VAL A 86 5.44 16.86 8.15
CA VAL A 86 6.09 17.64 7.10
C VAL A 86 7.50 17.97 7.56
N LEU A 87 8.48 17.43 6.85
CA LEU A 87 9.90 17.52 7.25
C LEU A 87 10.78 17.93 6.07
N ASP A 88 11.80 18.71 6.36
CA ASP A 88 12.90 18.94 5.44
C ASP A 88 13.82 17.72 5.35
N ASP A 89 14.57 17.62 4.26
CA ASP A 89 15.46 16.49 3.99
C ASP A 89 16.43 16.20 5.14
N HIS A 90 17.00 17.25 5.73
CA HIS A 90 17.96 17.13 6.84
C HIS A 90 17.33 16.64 8.14
N ALA A 91 16.05 16.89 8.38
CA ALA A 91 15.34 16.50 9.61
C ALA A 91 14.95 15.02 9.63
N ARG A 92 14.78 14.38 8.45
CA ARG A 92 14.26 13.03 8.32
C ARG A 92 15.09 11.99 9.06
N GLU A 93 16.42 12.05 8.95
CA GLU A 93 17.30 11.05 9.61
C GLU A 93 17.25 11.18 11.13
N GLY A 94 17.27 12.39 11.65
CA GLY A 94 17.12 12.64 13.09
C GLY A 94 15.79 12.15 13.61
N ARG A 95 14.72 12.41 12.86
CA ARG A 95 13.38 11.96 13.20
C ARG A 95 13.25 10.44 13.16
N LEU A 96 13.81 9.78 12.14
CA LEU A 96 13.86 8.33 12.05
C LEU A 96 14.54 7.74 13.30
N ARG A 97 15.72 8.24 13.68
CA ARG A 97 16.44 7.79 14.87
C ARG A 97 15.62 7.96 16.15
N SER A 98 14.89 9.06 16.28
CA SER A 98 13.98 9.32 17.40
C SER A 98 12.87 8.26 17.48
N LEU A 99 12.21 7.94 16.36
CA LEU A 99 11.18 6.90 16.31
C LEU A 99 11.75 5.51 16.62
N LEU A 100 12.93 5.19 16.07
CA LEU A 100 13.56 3.90 16.37
C LEU A 100 13.96 3.77 17.82
N ASN A 101 14.46 4.82 18.47
CA ASN A 101 14.73 4.82 19.90
C ASN A 101 13.47 4.61 20.75
N LYS A 102 12.32 5.11 20.26
CA LYS A 102 11.01 4.92 20.94
C LYS A 102 10.54 3.47 20.89
N TYR A 103 10.67 2.82 19.74
CA TYR A 103 10.07 1.50 19.49
C TYR A 103 11.06 0.34 19.51
N CYS A 104 12.33 0.58 19.26
CA CYS A 104 13.36 -0.44 19.15
C CYS A 104 14.61 -0.01 19.92
N LYS A 105 14.84 -0.64 21.09
CA LYS A 105 16.05 -0.35 21.88
C LYS A 105 17.29 -0.79 21.11
N LYS A 106 18.31 0.09 21.08
CA LYS A 106 19.62 -0.24 20.51
C LYS A 106 20.20 -1.50 21.16
N ASN A 107 20.85 -2.32 20.36
CA ASN A 107 21.51 -3.56 20.80
C ASN A 107 20.59 -4.59 21.49
N SER A 108 19.27 -4.45 21.33
CA SER A 108 18.33 -5.46 21.81
C SER A 108 18.11 -6.52 20.74
N LYS A 109 18.52 -7.76 21.02
CA LYS A 109 18.27 -8.92 20.12
C LYS A 109 16.79 -9.32 20.06
N LYS A 110 15.94 -8.77 20.92
CA LYS A 110 14.49 -9.00 20.93
C LYS A 110 13.78 -7.68 21.13
N SER A 111 13.35 -7.06 20.05
CA SER A 111 12.40 -5.95 20.10
C SER A 111 10.97 -6.51 20.09
N PRO A 112 10.05 -5.98 20.93
CA PRO A 112 8.64 -6.34 20.85
C PRO A 112 7.99 -5.84 19.55
N PHE A 113 8.64 -4.89 18.87
CA PHE A 113 8.13 -4.26 17.64
C PHE A 113 8.99 -4.62 16.45
N ARG A 114 8.35 -5.07 15.37
CA ARG A 114 8.92 -5.14 14.04
C ARG A 114 8.58 -3.88 13.27
N ILE A 115 9.58 -3.25 12.72
CA ILE A 115 9.47 -1.96 12.05
C ILE A 115 9.86 -2.13 10.59
N LEU A 116 8.95 -1.79 9.69
CA LEU A 116 9.20 -1.76 8.26
C LEU A 116 9.39 -0.32 7.81
N ILE A 117 10.56 -0.04 7.24
CA ILE A 117 10.95 1.29 6.77
C ILE A 117 10.94 1.28 5.24
N PHE A 118 10.11 2.09 4.64
CA PHE A 118 10.06 2.24 3.18
C PHE A 118 10.94 3.37 2.70
N ALA A 119 11.84 3.04 1.78
CA ALA A 119 12.62 3.96 0.97
C ALA A 119 12.11 3.93 -0.48
N LEU A 120 12.26 5.03 -1.22
CA LEU A 120 11.81 5.09 -2.61
C LEU A 120 12.78 4.39 -3.55
N TYR A 121 14.09 4.62 -3.36
CA TYR A 121 15.12 4.13 -4.25
C TYR A 121 16.03 3.09 -3.60
N LYS A 122 16.53 2.14 -4.41
CA LYS A 122 17.45 1.09 -3.96
C LYS A 122 18.72 1.64 -3.30
N LYS A 123 19.29 2.73 -3.82
CA LYS A 123 20.46 3.40 -3.24
C LYS A 123 20.15 4.04 -1.88
N GLU A 124 18.94 4.58 -1.71
CA GLU A 124 18.47 5.13 -0.44
C GLU A 124 18.28 4.01 0.60
N ALA A 125 17.69 2.88 0.21
CA ALA A 125 17.53 1.73 1.09
C ALA A 125 18.88 1.20 1.59
N ALA A 126 19.86 1.05 0.71
CA ALA A 126 21.22 0.63 1.07
C ALA A 126 21.91 1.65 2.00
N ARG A 127 21.75 2.96 1.73
CA ARG A 127 22.29 4.03 2.58
C ARG A 127 21.67 3.97 3.97
N LEU A 128 20.36 3.81 4.09
CA LEU A 128 19.65 3.71 5.38
C LEU A 128 20.11 2.49 6.18
N GLU A 129 20.22 1.31 5.56
CA GLU A 129 20.75 0.12 6.22
C GLU A 129 22.14 0.38 6.81
N ASN A 130 23.04 0.95 6.01
CA ASN A 130 24.40 1.28 6.46
C ASN A 130 24.41 2.32 7.58
N THR A 131 23.62 3.39 7.46
CA THR A 131 23.52 4.45 8.46
C THR A 131 22.96 3.93 9.77
N LEU A 132 21.94 3.08 9.72
CA LEU A 132 21.35 2.48 10.91
C LEU A 132 22.32 1.47 11.57
N SER A 133 22.99 0.64 10.78
CA SER A 133 24.01 -0.29 11.28
C SER A 133 25.11 0.43 12.04
N ARG A 134 25.65 1.51 11.49
CA ARG A 134 26.65 2.37 12.16
C ARG A 134 26.09 3.14 13.35
N GLY A 135 24.78 3.44 13.32
CA GLY A 135 24.07 4.20 14.35
C GLY A 135 23.70 3.43 15.62
N GLY A 136 24.13 2.16 15.76
CA GLY A 136 23.90 1.33 16.93
C GLY A 136 22.82 0.25 16.76
N TRP A 137 22.30 0.04 15.53
CA TRP A 137 21.39 -1.07 15.22
C TRP A 137 22.08 -2.18 14.39
N SER A 138 23.42 -2.33 14.53
CA SER A 138 24.16 -3.41 13.88
C SER A 138 23.58 -4.77 14.27
N GLY A 139 23.36 -5.65 13.28
CA GLY A 139 22.74 -6.96 13.51
C GLY A 139 21.22 -6.91 13.78
N SER A 140 20.62 -5.72 13.87
CA SER A 140 19.17 -5.54 14.08
C SER A 140 18.47 -4.95 12.88
N VAL A 141 19.20 -4.61 11.80
CA VAL A 141 18.65 -4.04 10.57
C VAL A 141 19.07 -4.85 9.36
N GLY A 142 18.10 -5.15 8.50
CA GLY A 142 18.31 -5.72 7.18
C GLY A 142 17.64 -4.88 6.10
N SER A 143 17.95 -5.15 4.82
CA SER A 143 17.23 -4.49 3.73
C SER A 143 16.88 -5.42 2.58
N ILE A 144 15.81 -5.02 1.85
CA ILE A 144 15.33 -5.69 0.64
C ILE A 144 15.19 -4.66 -0.48
N HIS A 145 16.06 -4.76 -1.48
CA HIS A 145 16.03 -3.89 -2.67
C HIS A 145 16.65 -4.59 -3.88
N GLY A 146 16.47 -4.01 -5.08
CA GLY A 146 16.83 -4.65 -6.34
C GLY A 146 18.30 -5.01 -6.53
N ASP A 147 19.22 -4.36 -5.80
CA ASP A 147 20.67 -4.66 -5.92
C ASP A 147 21.12 -5.82 -5.00
N LYS A 148 20.23 -6.36 -4.17
CA LYS A 148 20.55 -7.55 -3.35
C LYS A 148 20.23 -8.84 -4.09
N THR A 149 21.09 -9.84 -3.90
CA THR A 149 20.85 -11.20 -4.40
C THR A 149 19.59 -11.79 -3.79
N GLN A 150 18.99 -12.78 -4.45
CA GLN A 150 17.77 -13.42 -3.93
C GLN A 150 18.01 -14.07 -2.56
N ASP A 151 19.17 -14.69 -2.35
CA ASP A 151 19.54 -15.29 -1.07
C ASP A 151 19.64 -14.25 0.06
N ALA A 152 20.29 -13.11 -0.22
CA ALA A 152 20.37 -12.01 0.75
C ALA A 152 18.98 -11.44 1.09
N ARG A 153 18.07 -11.33 0.12
CA ARG A 153 16.69 -10.90 0.33
C ARG A 153 15.90 -11.92 1.16
N THR A 154 16.05 -13.21 0.84
CA THR A 154 15.40 -14.29 1.58
C THR A 154 15.90 -14.34 3.03
N HIS A 155 17.21 -14.20 3.25
CA HIS A 155 17.80 -14.16 4.59
C HIS A 155 17.30 -12.96 5.39
N ALA A 156 17.30 -11.75 4.82
CA ALA A 156 16.80 -10.55 5.49
C ALA A 156 15.32 -10.69 5.89
N LEU A 157 14.50 -11.25 4.99
CA LEU A 157 13.08 -11.49 5.27
C LEU A 157 12.87 -12.56 6.35
N SER A 158 13.64 -13.65 6.33
CA SER A 158 13.57 -14.72 7.34
C SER A 158 13.92 -14.18 8.72
N SER A 159 15.05 -13.45 8.83
CA SER A 159 15.48 -12.83 10.08
C SER A 159 14.51 -11.76 10.61
N PHE A 160 13.79 -11.10 9.70
CA PHE A 160 12.73 -10.16 10.07
C PHE A 160 11.48 -10.91 10.56
N LYS A 161 11.12 -12.04 9.94
CA LYS A 161 9.98 -12.88 10.33
C LYS A 161 10.17 -13.50 11.72
N ASP A 162 11.33 -14.04 11.99
CA ASP A 162 11.65 -14.66 13.28
C ASP A 162 11.95 -13.66 14.41
N GLY A 163 12.09 -12.36 14.05
CA GLY A 163 12.33 -11.27 15.00
C GLY A 163 13.79 -11.10 15.44
N SER A 164 14.73 -11.87 14.87
CA SER A 164 16.17 -11.68 15.13
C SER A 164 16.69 -10.37 14.54
N CYS A 165 16.04 -9.88 13.47
CA CYS A 165 16.32 -8.60 12.85
C CYS A 165 15.02 -7.75 12.80
N PRO A 166 14.72 -6.96 13.84
CA PRO A 166 13.44 -6.28 13.98
C PRO A 166 13.23 -5.08 13.05
N LEU A 167 14.29 -4.60 12.37
CA LEU A 167 14.22 -3.48 11.43
C LEU A 167 14.43 -3.98 10.01
N LEU A 168 13.49 -3.69 9.13
CA LEU A 168 13.61 -4.01 7.70
C LEU A 168 13.45 -2.75 6.86
N VAL A 169 14.46 -2.43 6.06
CA VAL A 169 14.39 -1.36 5.06
C VAL A 169 14.01 -1.97 3.71
N ALA A 170 12.98 -1.47 3.06
CA ALA A 170 12.50 -2.02 1.81
C ALA A 170 12.15 -0.95 0.77
N THR A 171 12.28 -1.30 -0.51
CA THR A 171 11.66 -0.54 -1.60
C THR A 171 10.36 -1.20 -2.01
N ASP A 172 9.41 -0.45 -2.61
CA ASP A 172 8.11 -0.99 -3.03
C ASP A 172 8.25 -2.19 -3.95
N VAL A 173 9.09 -2.07 -4.99
CA VAL A 173 9.30 -3.14 -5.98
C VAL A 173 9.79 -4.42 -5.32
N ALA A 174 10.69 -4.31 -4.37
CA ALA A 174 11.26 -5.48 -3.69
C ALA A 174 10.35 -6.05 -2.59
N ALA A 175 9.46 -5.23 -2.02
CA ALA A 175 8.49 -5.65 -0.99
C ALA A 175 7.20 -6.23 -1.59
N ARG A 176 6.92 -5.96 -2.86
CA ARG A 176 5.75 -6.51 -3.56
C ARG A 176 5.89 -8.02 -3.74
N GLY A 177 4.79 -8.73 -3.57
CA GLY A 177 4.76 -10.20 -3.69
C GLY A 177 5.44 -10.95 -2.56
N LEU A 178 6.13 -10.27 -1.63
CA LEU A 178 6.70 -10.90 -0.46
C LEU A 178 5.65 -11.02 0.66
N ASP A 179 5.64 -12.19 1.29
CA ASP A 179 4.88 -12.42 2.51
C ASP A 179 5.61 -11.76 3.68
N ILE A 180 5.47 -10.42 3.78
CA ILE A 180 5.94 -9.66 4.93
C ILE A 180 4.88 -9.82 6.02
N PRO A 181 5.25 -10.32 7.22
CA PRO A 181 4.30 -10.50 8.30
C PRO A 181 3.67 -9.17 8.71
N ASN A 182 2.59 -9.22 9.48
CA ASN A 182 2.06 -8.02 10.09
C ASN A 182 3.13 -7.38 10.98
N VAL A 183 3.43 -6.11 10.73
CA VAL A 183 4.39 -5.34 11.50
C VAL A 183 3.66 -4.37 12.43
N GLU A 184 4.27 -4.00 13.53
CA GLU A 184 3.68 -3.08 14.48
C GLU A 184 3.79 -1.63 14.03
N VAL A 185 4.89 -1.29 13.34
CA VAL A 185 5.16 0.07 12.86
C VAL A 185 5.61 0.07 11.41
N VAL A 186 5.01 0.93 10.60
CA VAL A 186 5.48 1.26 9.24
C VAL A 186 6.01 2.68 9.24
N ILE A 187 7.19 2.89 8.66
CA ILE A 187 7.76 4.23 8.48
C ILE A 187 7.99 4.47 6.98
N ASN A 188 7.27 5.42 6.40
CA ASN A 188 7.55 5.92 5.07
C ASN A 188 8.65 6.99 5.20
N TYR A 189 9.91 6.58 5.09
CA TYR A 189 11.06 7.49 5.15
C TYR A 189 11.07 8.44 3.96
N THR A 190 10.65 7.96 2.81
CA THR A 190 10.39 8.76 1.61
C THR A 190 8.97 8.50 1.15
N PHE A 191 8.24 9.55 0.82
CA PHE A 191 6.86 9.44 0.34
C PHE A 191 6.84 8.62 -0.97
N PRO A 192 5.87 7.73 -1.18
CA PRO A 192 5.78 6.93 -2.39
C PRO A 192 5.37 7.75 -3.61
N LEU A 193 5.55 7.19 -4.81
CA LEU A 193 5.22 7.86 -6.07
C LEU A 193 3.72 8.00 -6.31
N THR A 194 2.91 7.15 -5.67
CA THR A 194 1.45 7.16 -5.81
C THR A 194 0.77 7.03 -4.45
N ILE A 195 -0.47 7.49 -4.38
CA ILE A 195 -1.26 7.34 -3.16
C ILE A 195 -1.68 5.88 -2.94
N GLU A 196 -1.81 5.09 -4.01
CA GLU A 196 -2.03 3.65 -3.96
C GLU A 196 -0.88 2.95 -3.24
N ASP A 197 0.36 3.27 -3.59
CA ASP A 197 1.53 2.74 -2.91
C ASP A 197 1.56 3.15 -1.43
N TYR A 198 1.13 4.37 -1.11
CA TYR A 198 0.96 4.82 0.28
C TYR A 198 0.02 3.89 1.05
N VAL A 199 -1.16 3.65 0.53
CA VAL A 199 -2.16 2.76 1.16
C VAL A 199 -1.62 1.33 1.30
N HIS A 200 -0.93 0.82 0.28
CA HIS A 200 -0.30 -0.50 0.32
C HIS A 200 0.83 -0.62 1.34
N ARG A 201 1.64 0.43 1.51
CA ARG A 201 2.72 0.48 2.50
C ARG A 201 2.16 0.48 3.92
N ILE A 202 1.23 1.38 4.22
CA ILE A 202 0.64 1.46 5.56
C ILE A 202 -0.20 0.22 5.88
N GLY A 203 -0.79 -0.43 4.87
CA GLY A 203 -1.49 -1.70 5.00
C GLY A 203 -0.56 -2.90 5.31
N ARG A 204 0.75 -2.72 5.52
CA ARG A 204 1.62 -3.75 6.10
C ARG A 204 1.45 -3.86 7.63
N THR A 205 0.82 -2.88 8.25
CA THR A 205 0.39 -2.93 9.65
C THR A 205 -1.14 -2.97 9.77
N GLY A 206 -1.66 -3.18 10.94
CA GLY A 206 -3.11 -3.19 11.19
C GLY A 206 -3.85 -4.40 10.61
N ARG A 207 -3.15 -5.52 10.34
CA ARG A 207 -3.72 -6.74 9.75
C ARG A 207 -4.27 -7.70 10.80
N ALA A 208 -5.12 -8.64 10.34
CA ALA A 208 -5.70 -9.70 11.18
C ALA A 208 -6.36 -9.17 12.46
N GLY A 209 -7.12 -8.08 12.34
CA GLY A 209 -7.85 -7.50 13.48
C GLY A 209 -7.02 -6.66 14.44
N LYS A 210 -5.69 -6.60 14.27
CA LYS A 210 -4.79 -5.80 15.12
C LYS A 210 -4.79 -4.33 14.72
N THR A 211 -4.38 -3.46 15.63
CA THR A 211 -4.06 -2.06 15.36
C THR A 211 -2.62 -1.92 14.87
N GLY A 212 -2.30 -0.82 14.20
CA GLY A 212 -0.98 -0.54 13.70
C GLY A 212 -0.64 0.95 13.70
N LEU A 213 0.65 1.25 13.61
CA LEU A 213 1.15 2.62 13.55
C LEU A 213 1.85 2.87 12.22
N SER A 214 1.55 4.00 11.60
CA SER A 214 2.24 4.46 10.40
C SER A 214 2.78 5.87 10.61
N TYR A 215 4.06 6.06 10.35
CA TYR A 215 4.71 7.36 10.31
C TYR A 215 5.12 7.68 8.88
N THR A 216 4.78 8.86 8.40
CA THR A 216 5.10 9.27 7.03
C THR A 216 5.79 10.61 7.03
N PHE A 217 6.99 10.65 6.48
CA PHE A 217 7.72 11.88 6.27
C PHE A 217 7.31 12.45 4.92
N PHE A 218 6.65 13.60 4.96
CA PHE A 218 6.17 14.31 3.79
C PHE A 218 7.07 15.53 3.56
N GLN A 219 7.54 15.69 2.33
CA GLN A 219 8.42 16.80 1.97
C GLN A 219 7.68 17.83 1.11
N PRO A 220 8.13 19.10 1.06
CA PRO A 220 7.55 20.09 0.14
C PRO A 220 7.57 19.67 -1.33
N SER A 221 8.51 18.80 -1.73
CA SER A 221 8.56 18.18 -3.07
C SER A 221 7.35 17.29 -3.36
N ASP A 222 6.72 16.72 -2.33
CA ASP A 222 5.61 15.77 -2.44
C ASP A 222 4.24 16.48 -2.53
N LYS A 223 4.23 17.81 -2.58
CA LYS A 223 3.01 18.65 -2.57
C LYS A 223 1.94 18.23 -3.58
N SER A 224 2.31 17.61 -4.69
CA SER A 224 1.36 17.13 -5.70
C SER A 224 0.43 16.03 -5.18
N HIS A 225 0.80 15.34 -4.10
CA HIS A 225 0.05 14.26 -3.47
C HIS A 225 -0.71 14.70 -2.21
N ALA A 226 -0.56 15.98 -1.79
CA ALA A 226 -1.12 16.47 -0.54
C ALA A 226 -2.64 16.33 -0.50
N GLY A 227 -3.35 16.66 -1.59
CA GLY A 227 -4.82 16.57 -1.65
C GLY A 227 -5.33 15.13 -1.54
N GLU A 228 -4.71 14.20 -2.28
CA GLU A 228 -5.08 12.78 -2.23
C GLU A 228 -4.78 12.19 -0.84
N LEU A 229 -3.63 12.54 -0.25
CA LEU A 229 -3.26 12.08 1.10
C LEU A 229 -4.22 12.60 2.17
N GLN A 230 -4.61 13.88 2.11
CA GLN A 230 -5.62 14.45 3.00
C GLN A 230 -6.95 13.70 2.91
N GLN A 231 -7.36 13.33 1.69
CA GLN A 231 -8.59 12.55 1.50
C GLN A 231 -8.50 11.18 2.15
N VAL A 232 -7.40 10.44 1.96
CA VAL A 232 -7.18 9.11 2.55
C VAL A 232 -7.20 9.17 4.08
N ILE A 233 -6.58 10.19 4.70
CA ILE A 233 -6.58 10.38 6.16
C ILE A 233 -8.00 10.65 6.66
N LYS A 234 -8.75 11.56 6.00
CA LYS A 234 -10.14 11.88 6.37
C LYS A 234 -11.07 10.67 6.26
N GLN A 235 -10.94 9.87 5.20
CA GLN A 235 -11.76 8.66 5.01
C GLN A 235 -11.47 7.58 6.04
N ALA A 236 -10.24 7.54 6.58
CA ALA A 236 -9.91 6.70 7.72
C ALA A 236 -10.46 7.24 9.06
N GLY A 237 -11.14 8.39 9.06
CA GLY A 237 -11.70 9.02 10.26
C GLY A 237 -10.64 9.70 11.13
N GLN A 238 -9.51 10.11 10.54
CA GLN A 238 -8.40 10.72 11.27
C GLN A 238 -8.23 12.20 10.93
N GLU A 239 -7.67 12.96 11.85
CA GLU A 239 -7.41 14.38 11.67
C GLU A 239 -6.22 14.59 10.70
N VAL A 240 -6.39 15.55 9.81
CA VAL A 240 -5.34 15.96 8.88
C VAL A 240 -4.42 16.96 9.56
N PRO A 241 -3.08 16.74 9.58
CA PRO A 241 -2.15 17.69 10.16
C PRO A 241 -2.23 19.08 9.50
N GLU A 242 -2.16 20.14 10.29
CA GLU A 242 -2.26 21.53 9.80
C GLU A 242 -1.16 21.85 8.78
N GLU A 243 0.07 21.34 9.00
CA GLU A 243 1.17 21.53 8.07
C GLU A 243 0.87 20.93 6.69
N LEU A 244 0.18 19.77 6.64
CA LEU A 244 -0.21 19.14 5.39
C LEU A 244 -1.32 19.93 4.69
N MET A 245 -2.23 20.57 5.45
CA MET A 245 -3.30 21.39 4.88
C MET A 245 -2.76 22.64 4.17
N LYS A 246 -1.59 23.16 4.55
CA LYS A 246 -0.95 24.31 3.90
C LYS A 246 -0.62 24.09 2.42
N PHE A 247 -0.51 22.85 1.96
CA PHE A 247 -0.27 22.50 0.54
C PHE A 247 -1.55 22.51 -0.31
N GLY A 248 -2.72 22.78 0.29
CA GLY A 248 -4.01 22.75 -0.38
C GLY A 248 -4.57 21.33 -0.53
N SER A 249 -5.84 21.25 -0.91
CA SER A 249 -6.59 19.98 -1.04
C SER A 249 -6.91 19.63 -2.49
N THR A 250 -6.31 20.33 -3.47
CA THR A 250 -6.60 20.11 -4.88
C THR A 250 -6.06 18.74 -5.33
N ILE A 251 -6.97 17.88 -5.79
CA ILE A 251 -6.62 16.61 -6.41
C ILE A 251 -6.49 16.83 -7.91
N LYS A 252 -5.26 16.73 -8.43
CA LYS A 252 -5.06 16.76 -9.88
C LYS A 252 -5.47 15.40 -10.43
N LYS A 253 -6.55 15.33 -11.20
CA LYS A 253 -6.88 14.14 -11.99
C LYS A 253 -5.73 13.92 -12.97
N LYS A 254 -4.90 12.90 -12.72
CA LYS A 254 -3.87 12.48 -13.65
C LYS A 254 -4.56 11.75 -14.80
N GLU A 255 -4.58 12.35 -15.99
CA GLU A 255 -4.88 11.61 -17.21
C GLU A 255 -3.73 10.64 -17.47
N HIS A 256 -4.03 9.36 -17.51
CA HIS A 256 -3.01 8.36 -17.86
C HIS A 256 -2.66 8.54 -19.33
N LYS A 257 -1.38 8.79 -19.65
CA LYS A 257 -0.89 9.09 -21.02
C LYS A 257 -1.28 8.04 -22.07
N LEU A 258 -1.51 6.79 -21.67
CA LEU A 258 -1.89 5.68 -22.56
C LEU A 258 -3.41 5.47 -22.67
N TYR A 259 -4.21 5.93 -21.73
CA TYR A 259 -5.63 5.56 -21.64
C TYR A 259 -6.61 6.73 -21.71
N GLY A 260 -6.15 7.98 -21.87
CA GLY A 260 -6.98 9.17 -22.15
C GLY A 260 -8.23 9.32 -21.26
N ASN A 261 -9.04 10.33 -21.56
CA ASN A 261 -10.37 10.54 -20.97
C ASN A 261 -11.39 9.57 -21.61
N PHE A 262 -11.45 8.33 -21.16
CA PHE A 262 -12.49 7.40 -21.56
C PHE A 262 -13.52 7.24 -20.45
N GLY A 263 -14.62 7.98 -20.58
CA GLY A 263 -15.86 7.61 -19.92
C GLY A 263 -16.33 6.22 -20.39
N PRO A 264 -17.10 5.48 -19.59
CA PRO A 264 -17.52 4.14 -19.93
C PRO A 264 -18.40 4.17 -21.18
N LYS A 265 -17.90 3.60 -22.28
CA LYS A 265 -18.70 3.26 -23.47
C LYS A 265 -19.37 1.88 -23.36
N GLY A 266 -19.26 1.24 -22.21
CA GLY A 266 -19.99 0.03 -21.88
C GLY A 266 -21.13 0.38 -20.93
N GLY A 267 -22.30 -0.27 -21.07
CA GLY A 267 -23.45 -0.07 -20.20
C GLY A 267 -23.10 -0.22 -18.71
N PRO A 268 -23.92 0.29 -17.80
CA PRO A 268 -23.62 0.30 -16.38
C PRO A 268 -23.41 -1.13 -15.86
N MET A 269 -22.29 -1.36 -15.16
CA MET A 269 -22.11 -2.61 -14.40
C MET A 269 -23.28 -2.79 -13.44
N LYS A 270 -23.76 -4.03 -13.30
CA LYS A 270 -24.81 -4.34 -12.31
C LYS A 270 -24.37 -3.86 -10.93
N LYS A 271 -25.29 -3.18 -10.23
CA LYS A 271 -25.03 -2.65 -8.87
C LYS A 271 -24.64 -3.78 -7.93
N ALA A 272 -23.70 -3.50 -7.02
CA ALA A 272 -23.30 -4.44 -5.97
C ALA A 272 -24.52 -4.84 -5.10
N VAL A 273 -24.70 -6.13 -4.87
CA VAL A 273 -25.74 -6.68 -3.99
C VAL A 273 -25.09 -7.16 -2.71
N LYS A 274 -25.67 -6.81 -1.56
CA LYS A 274 -25.22 -7.31 -0.26
C LYS A 274 -25.64 -8.78 -0.12
N ILE A 275 -24.68 -9.69 -0.20
CA ILE A 275 -24.88 -11.09 0.09
C ILE A 275 -24.76 -11.27 1.60
N LYS A 276 -25.87 -11.68 2.26
CA LYS A 276 -25.82 -12.18 3.63
C LYS A 276 -25.59 -13.69 3.55
N PHE A 277 -24.52 -14.14 4.18
CA PHE A 277 -24.34 -15.56 4.44
C PHE A 277 -25.11 -15.85 5.73
N ASP A 278 -26.18 -16.62 5.63
CA ASP A 278 -26.80 -17.17 6.80
C ASP A 278 -25.81 -18.16 7.43
N THR A 279 -25.35 -17.85 8.62
CA THR A 279 -24.64 -18.80 9.46
C THR A 279 -25.70 -19.76 9.98
N ASP A 280 -25.89 -20.88 9.29
CA ASP A 280 -26.64 -21.97 9.86
C ASP A 280 -25.92 -22.43 11.13
N SER A 281 -26.62 -22.20 12.20
CA SER A 281 -26.31 -22.72 13.52
C SER A 281 -26.49 -24.25 13.54
N GLU A 282 -25.44 -24.97 13.80
CA GLU A 282 -25.47 -26.21 14.59
C GLU A 282 -24.30 -26.23 15.58
#